data_74bc402c1e98030dc6af2db3f497b46d
#
_entry.id   74bc402c1e98030dc6af2db3f497b46d
#
_cell.length_a   1.000
_cell.length_b   1.000
_cell.length_c   1.000
_cell.angle_alpha   90.00
_cell.angle_beta   90.00
_cell.angle_gamma   90.00
#
_symmetry.space_group_name_H-M   'P 1'
#
loop_
_entity.id
_entity.type
_entity.pdbx_description
1 polymer ?
#
loop_
_entity_poly.entity_id
_entity_poly.type
_entity_poly.pdbx_seq_one_letter_code
_entity_poly.pdbx_strand_id
1 'polypeptide(L)'
;MKYVVTSAEMKACDYGTTRQTGIPSMVLMERAALAVAEVIIKRYPDRNRILIVAGKGNNGGDGLAIGRLLAKADRQVTFFQLQGNYSEEAGKQREILLHLGFSICDTWPDGEYDIIIDALLGIGITGEVREETREMIHKMNEYRRSFQRGSSFGGEITGAERLNKAAPVICAVDLPSGIDTDTGAVCGEAVKADLTVTFQYLKKAHLLYPGKEYCGRVYLRDVGIENYGICAETAFTYEKEEAKNLLPQRKTSGHKGTFGKVLLYAGSREMSGAALLCARAVLCSGVGMLKVLTEETNHTLLRTVLPEAMIATDPVKDLEWADVLVAGPGIGTSEEAKETLTGLLRTSYLPTVLDADALNLLAEDQE
;
A
#
# COMPACT_ATOMS: atom_id res chain seq x y z
N MET A 1 13.22 9.97 -2.38
CA MET A 1 12.02 9.69 -3.22
C MET A 1 12.00 8.21 -3.58
N LYS A 2 10.92 7.49 -3.26
CA LYS A 2 10.75 6.08 -3.60
C LYS A 2 9.66 5.96 -4.65
N TYR A 3 9.98 5.37 -5.79
CA TYR A 3 9.00 5.12 -6.84
C TYR A 3 7.98 4.07 -6.39
N VAL A 4 6.74 4.26 -6.85
CA VAL A 4 5.60 3.39 -6.62
C VAL A 4 5.07 3.00 -8.00
N VAL A 5 5.40 1.78 -8.41
CA VAL A 5 5.20 1.35 -9.79
C VAL A 5 3.92 0.56 -9.99
N THR A 6 3.42 0.58 -11.21
CA THR A 6 2.43 -0.34 -11.73
C THR A 6 3.06 -1.68 -12.12
N SER A 7 2.23 -2.68 -12.36
CA SER A 7 2.66 -3.98 -12.88
C SER A 7 3.38 -3.86 -14.23
N ALA A 8 2.91 -2.95 -15.09
CA ALA A 8 3.50 -2.68 -16.41
C ALA A 8 4.89 -2.03 -16.28
N GLU A 9 5.02 -1.00 -15.45
CA GLU A 9 6.30 -0.32 -15.19
C GLU A 9 7.33 -1.28 -14.56
N MET A 10 6.91 -2.11 -13.59
CA MET A 10 7.82 -3.10 -12.99
C MET A 10 8.31 -4.12 -14.01
N LYS A 11 7.41 -4.65 -14.86
CA LYS A 11 7.80 -5.56 -15.96
C LYS A 11 8.75 -4.89 -16.95
N ALA A 12 8.54 -3.61 -17.25
CA ALA A 12 9.44 -2.85 -18.13
C ALA A 12 10.82 -2.65 -17.51
N CYS A 13 10.90 -2.39 -16.20
CA CYS A 13 12.16 -2.31 -15.47
C CYS A 13 12.91 -3.66 -15.50
N ASP A 14 12.24 -4.77 -15.20
CA ASP A 14 12.83 -6.11 -15.18
C ASP A 14 13.31 -6.53 -16.58
N TYR A 15 12.45 -6.40 -17.59
CA TYR A 15 12.79 -6.69 -18.98
C TYR A 15 13.92 -5.79 -19.51
N GLY A 16 13.84 -4.47 -19.23
CA GLY A 16 14.87 -3.52 -19.61
C GLY A 16 16.22 -3.87 -18.98
N THR A 17 16.23 -4.22 -17.71
CA THR A 17 17.45 -4.64 -17.00
C THR A 17 18.09 -5.83 -17.68
N THR A 18 17.34 -6.91 -17.92
CA THR A 18 17.88 -8.11 -18.54
C THR A 18 18.39 -7.86 -19.96
N ARG A 19 17.70 -7.03 -20.74
CA ARG A 19 18.04 -6.74 -22.13
C ARG A 19 19.19 -5.75 -22.30
N GLN A 20 19.21 -4.70 -21.51
CA GLN A 20 20.18 -3.60 -21.68
C GLN A 20 21.49 -3.85 -20.94
N THR A 21 21.41 -4.49 -19.77
CA THR A 21 22.63 -4.77 -18.97
C THR A 21 23.20 -6.15 -19.26
N GLY A 22 22.41 -7.07 -19.83
CA GLY A 22 22.81 -8.46 -20.03
C GLY A 22 22.76 -9.33 -18.77
N ILE A 23 22.26 -8.81 -17.65
CA ILE A 23 22.10 -9.61 -16.41
C ILE A 23 20.97 -10.63 -16.64
N PRO A 24 21.24 -11.96 -16.54
CA PRO A 24 20.21 -12.96 -16.72
C PRO A 24 19.10 -12.87 -15.65
N SER A 25 17.84 -13.13 -16.05
CA SER A 25 16.68 -13.14 -15.13
C SER A 25 16.88 -14.04 -13.90
N MET A 26 17.54 -15.19 -14.07
CA MET A 26 17.91 -16.10 -12.97
C MET A 26 18.82 -15.46 -11.92
N VAL A 27 19.66 -14.49 -12.29
CA VAL A 27 20.51 -13.76 -11.34
C VAL A 27 19.67 -12.80 -10.52
N LEU A 28 18.71 -12.10 -11.14
CA LEU A 28 17.77 -11.22 -10.42
C LEU A 28 16.88 -12.03 -9.48
N MET A 29 16.37 -13.19 -9.92
CA MET A 29 15.61 -14.14 -9.12
C MET A 29 16.43 -14.64 -7.91
N GLU A 30 17.68 -14.99 -8.08
CA GLU A 30 18.55 -15.42 -6.98
C GLU A 30 18.78 -14.29 -5.95
N ARG A 31 18.96 -13.04 -6.41
CA ARG A 31 19.08 -11.87 -5.53
C ARG A 31 17.78 -11.60 -4.77
N ALA A 32 16.63 -11.73 -5.43
CA ALA A 32 15.33 -11.63 -4.80
C ALA A 32 15.15 -12.69 -3.71
N ALA A 33 15.49 -13.94 -4.03
CA ALA A 33 15.42 -15.05 -3.08
C ALA A 33 16.35 -14.87 -1.88
N LEU A 34 17.59 -14.40 -2.10
CA LEU A 34 18.52 -14.06 -1.01
C LEU A 34 17.94 -12.99 -0.09
N ALA A 35 17.36 -11.93 -0.65
CA ALA A 35 16.78 -10.84 0.12
C ALA A 35 15.62 -11.29 1.01
N VAL A 36 14.78 -12.22 0.55
CA VAL A 36 13.71 -12.82 1.36
C VAL A 36 14.29 -13.72 2.45
N ALA A 37 15.23 -14.61 2.09
CA ALA A 37 15.86 -15.52 3.03
C ALA A 37 16.55 -14.76 4.18
N GLU A 38 17.28 -13.68 3.88
CA GLU A 38 17.90 -12.82 4.88
C GLU A 38 16.89 -12.18 5.85
N VAL A 39 15.74 -11.70 5.33
CA VAL A 39 14.68 -11.15 6.17
C VAL A 39 14.13 -12.21 7.11
N ILE A 40 13.86 -13.42 6.61
CA ILE A 40 13.33 -14.53 7.40
C ILE A 40 14.33 -14.94 8.48
N ILE A 41 15.59 -15.19 8.14
CA ILE A 41 16.63 -15.62 9.08
C ILE A 41 16.83 -14.58 10.18
N LYS A 42 16.90 -13.30 9.82
CA LYS A 42 17.12 -12.20 10.75
C LYS A 42 15.94 -11.96 11.68
N ARG A 43 14.70 -12.07 11.18
CA ARG A 43 13.48 -11.73 11.94
C ARG A 43 12.94 -12.88 12.76
N TYR A 44 13.19 -14.11 12.33
CA TYR A 44 12.64 -15.31 12.92
C TYR A 44 13.73 -16.38 13.15
N PRO A 45 14.74 -16.07 13.97
CA PRO A 45 15.88 -16.96 14.19
C PRO A 45 15.45 -18.32 14.76
N ASP A 46 14.40 -18.36 15.56
CA ASP A 46 13.94 -19.57 16.27
C ASP A 46 12.83 -20.35 15.54
N ARG A 47 12.45 -19.91 14.32
CA ARG A 47 11.39 -20.53 13.51
C ARG A 47 11.99 -21.39 12.42
N ASN A 48 11.94 -22.72 12.60
CA ASN A 48 12.72 -23.65 11.77
C ASN A 48 11.93 -24.37 10.69
N ARG A 49 10.61 -24.62 10.90
CA ARG A 49 9.79 -25.40 9.97
C ARG A 49 9.09 -24.46 8.99
N ILE A 50 9.45 -24.54 7.72
CA ILE A 50 9.03 -23.60 6.70
C ILE A 50 8.31 -24.35 5.58
N LEU A 51 7.12 -23.88 5.22
CA LEU A 51 6.39 -24.34 4.04
C LEU A 51 6.53 -23.28 2.93
N ILE A 52 7.01 -23.70 1.78
CA ILE A 52 6.99 -22.91 0.54
C ILE A 52 5.74 -23.29 -0.23
N VAL A 53 4.89 -22.31 -0.53
CA VAL A 53 3.68 -22.48 -1.36
C VAL A 53 3.91 -21.77 -2.68
N ALA A 54 4.38 -22.51 -3.69
CA ALA A 54 4.83 -21.97 -4.95
C ALA A 54 3.78 -22.13 -6.07
N GLY A 55 3.65 -21.07 -6.89
CA GLY A 55 2.89 -21.09 -8.12
C GLY A 55 3.68 -21.64 -9.33
N LYS A 56 3.10 -21.44 -10.51
CA LYS A 56 3.67 -21.91 -11.78
C LYS A 56 4.56 -20.87 -12.47
N GLY A 57 4.38 -19.59 -12.13
CA GLY A 57 5.10 -18.45 -12.72
C GLY A 57 6.41 -18.12 -12.01
N ASN A 58 7.00 -16.98 -12.37
CA ASN A 58 8.28 -16.52 -11.84
C ASN A 58 8.26 -16.34 -10.32
N ASN A 59 7.15 -15.85 -9.76
CA ASN A 59 7.01 -15.76 -8.30
C ASN A 59 7.15 -17.14 -7.60
N GLY A 60 6.61 -18.19 -8.25
CA GLY A 60 6.83 -19.58 -7.80
C GLY A 60 8.30 -19.99 -7.87
N GLY A 61 9.01 -19.58 -8.93
CA GLY A 61 10.45 -19.73 -9.05
C GLY A 61 11.22 -19.05 -7.93
N ASP A 62 10.86 -17.79 -7.59
CA ASP A 62 11.42 -17.09 -6.43
C ASP A 62 11.19 -17.90 -5.14
N GLY A 63 9.97 -18.42 -4.92
CA GLY A 63 9.64 -19.26 -3.76
C GLY A 63 10.51 -20.51 -3.66
N LEU A 64 10.71 -21.22 -4.77
CA LEU A 64 11.58 -22.42 -4.79
C LEU A 64 13.05 -22.06 -4.49
N ALA A 65 13.56 -20.96 -5.04
CA ALA A 65 14.90 -20.47 -4.74
C ALA A 65 15.05 -20.06 -3.27
N ILE A 66 14.06 -19.35 -2.70
CA ILE A 66 14.00 -19.00 -1.27
C ILE A 66 14.09 -20.25 -0.40
N GLY A 67 13.25 -21.24 -0.68
CA GLY A 67 13.26 -22.51 0.08
C GLY A 67 14.61 -23.20 0.05
N ARG A 68 15.25 -23.25 -1.12
CA ARG A 68 16.62 -23.82 -1.28
C ARG A 68 17.63 -23.08 -0.42
N LEU A 69 17.59 -21.76 -0.38
CA LEU A 69 18.50 -20.94 0.42
C LEU A 69 18.25 -21.12 1.93
N LEU A 70 16.98 -21.18 2.33
CA LEU A 70 16.62 -21.44 3.72
C LEU A 70 17.03 -22.84 4.16
N ALA A 71 16.88 -23.88 3.31
CA ALA A 71 17.36 -25.22 3.61
C ALA A 71 18.89 -25.26 3.77
N LYS A 72 19.64 -24.51 2.94
CA LYS A 72 21.09 -24.34 3.09
C LYS A 72 21.50 -23.62 4.39
N ALA A 73 20.58 -22.83 4.96
CA ALA A 73 20.74 -22.18 6.27
C ALA A 73 20.17 -23.02 7.42
N ASP A 74 20.16 -24.35 7.28
CA ASP A 74 19.76 -25.34 8.28
C ASP A 74 18.28 -25.23 8.71
N ARG A 75 17.39 -24.70 7.84
CA ARG A 75 15.94 -24.71 8.08
C ARG A 75 15.31 -25.98 7.51
N GLN A 76 14.28 -26.49 8.18
CA GLN A 76 13.46 -27.59 7.69
C GLN A 76 12.43 -27.05 6.70
N VAL A 77 12.65 -27.30 5.41
CA VAL A 77 11.81 -26.74 4.34
C VAL A 77 11.02 -27.83 3.66
N THR A 78 9.71 -27.64 3.60
CA THR A 78 8.77 -28.42 2.80
C THR A 78 8.38 -27.61 1.59
N PHE A 79 8.40 -28.21 0.40
CA PHE A 79 8.05 -27.58 -0.86
C PHE A 79 6.71 -28.10 -1.36
N PHE A 80 5.78 -27.18 -1.62
CA PHE A 80 4.57 -27.43 -2.39
C PHE A 80 4.60 -26.55 -3.64
N GLN A 81 4.22 -27.12 -4.77
CA GLN A 81 4.09 -26.36 -6.02
C GLN A 81 2.87 -26.79 -6.81
N LEU A 82 2.07 -25.80 -7.24
CA LEU A 82 0.96 -26.03 -8.17
C LEU A 82 1.43 -26.69 -9.45
N GLN A 83 0.71 -27.75 -9.88
CA GLN A 83 1.02 -28.49 -11.10
C GLN A 83 0.57 -27.76 -12.36
N GLY A 84 1.31 -27.92 -13.45
CA GLY A 84 0.96 -27.38 -14.77
C GLY A 84 2.16 -26.90 -15.57
N ASN A 85 1.93 -25.96 -16.48
CA ASN A 85 3.00 -25.37 -17.30
C ASN A 85 3.74 -24.31 -16.47
N TYR A 86 5.02 -24.53 -16.25
CA TYR A 86 5.89 -23.63 -15.49
C TYR A 86 6.51 -22.58 -16.42
N SER A 87 6.78 -21.37 -15.88
CA SER A 87 7.69 -20.45 -16.56
C SER A 87 9.09 -21.07 -16.66
N GLU A 88 9.91 -20.55 -17.57
CA GLU A 88 11.25 -21.09 -17.79
C GLU A 88 12.08 -21.07 -16.51
N GLU A 89 12.05 -19.95 -15.78
CA GLU A 89 12.77 -19.76 -14.52
C GLU A 89 12.25 -20.66 -13.42
N ALA A 90 10.92 -20.78 -13.27
CA ALA A 90 10.33 -21.68 -12.27
C ALA A 90 10.65 -23.15 -12.55
N GLY A 91 10.63 -23.54 -13.84
CA GLY A 91 11.06 -24.88 -14.27
C GLY A 91 12.52 -25.17 -13.92
N LYS A 92 13.42 -24.23 -14.18
CA LYS A 92 14.84 -24.35 -13.81
C LYS A 92 15.05 -24.46 -12.31
N GLN A 93 14.37 -23.64 -11.49
CA GLN A 93 14.47 -23.74 -10.03
C GLN A 93 13.94 -25.08 -9.51
N ARG A 94 12.86 -25.59 -10.12
CA ARG A 94 12.33 -26.92 -9.82
C ARG A 94 13.35 -28.02 -10.10
N GLU A 95 13.99 -28.00 -11.26
CA GLU A 95 15.04 -28.95 -11.64
C GLU A 95 16.23 -28.90 -10.67
N ILE A 96 16.69 -27.69 -10.30
CA ILE A 96 17.76 -27.50 -9.32
C ILE A 96 17.40 -28.18 -7.99
N LEU A 97 16.18 -28.00 -7.48
CA LEU A 97 15.73 -28.62 -6.24
C LEU A 97 15.74 -30.17 -6.34
N LEU A 98 15.22 -30.70 -7.43
CA LEU A 98 15.21 -32.15 -7.66
C LEU A 98 16.62 -32.73 -7.74
N HIS A 99 17.56 -32.06 -8.41
CA HIS A 99 18.96 -32.46 -8.48
C HIS A 99 19.66 -32.39 -7.11
N LEU A 100 19.21 -31.51 -6.22
CA LEU A 100 19.70 -31.43 -4.85
C LEU A 100 19.03 -32.47 -3.91
N GLY A 101 18.14 -33.31 -4.43
CA GLY A 101 17.47 -34.37 -3.69
C GLY A 101 16.24 -33.94 -2.88
N PHE A 102 15.72 -32.73 -3.09
CA PHE A 102 14.48 -32.30 -2.47
C PHE A 102 13.25 -32.90 -3.15
N SER A 103 12.24 -33.22 -2.34
CA SER A 103 10.91 -33.60 -2.85
C SER A 103 10.00 -32.37 -2.90
N ILE A 104 9.14 -32.30 -3.93
CA ILE A 104 8.15 -31.24 -4.10
C ILE A 104 6.77 -31.88 -4.10
N CYS A 105 5.93 -31.51 -3.13
CA CYS A 105 4.56 -31.99 -3.02
C CYS A 105 3.66 -31.34 -4.05
N ASP A 106 2.67 -32.05 -4.54
CA ASP A 106 1.59 -31.58 -5.44
C ASP A 106 0.24 -31.46 -4.73
N THR A 107 0.16 -31.96 -3.52
CA THR A 107 -0.97 -31.79 -2.61
C THR A 107 -0.51 -31.03 -1.36
N TRP A 108 -1.45 -30.36 -0.66
CA TRP A 108 -1.13 -29.66 0.58
C TRP A 108 -0.48 -30.62 1.56
N PRO A 109 0.77 -30.36 1.97
CA PRO A 109 1.49 -31.30 2.82
C PRO A 109 1.02 -31.22 4.28
N ASP A 110 0.88 -32.39 4.89
CA ASP A 110 0.65 -32.49 6.31
C ASP A 110 1.88 -32.03 7.09
N GLY A 111 1.68 -31.46 8.25
CA GLY A 111 2.77 -31.03 9.11
C GLY A 111 2.50 -29.76 9.89
N GLU A 112 3.43 -29.45 10.78
CA GLU A 112 3.46 -28.18 11.51
C GLU A 112 4.50 -27.24 10.91
N TYR A 113 4.09 -26.04 10.62
CA TYR A 113 4.94 -25.01 10.03
C TYR A 113 4.96 -23.77 10.92
N ASP A 114 6.16 -23.23 11.12
CA ASP A 114 6.37 -21.98 11.86
C ASP A 114 6.28 -20.77 10.94
N ILE A 115 6.61 -20.96 9.64
CA ILE A 115 6.54 -19.95 8.60
C ILE A 115 5.93 -20.56 7.34
N ILE A 116 5.06 -19.82 6.68
CA ILE A 116 4.56 -20.12 5.33
C ILE A 116 5.04 -19.03 4.39
N ILE A 117 5.68 -19.40 3.30
CA ILE A 117 6.09 -18.48 2.24
C ILE A 117 5.05 -18.54 1.13
N ASP A 118 4.31 -17.46 0.94
CA ASP A 118 3.37 -17.28 -0.15
C ASP A 118 4.13 -16.81 -1.41
N ALA A 119 4.30 -17.70 -2.34
CA ALA A 119 4.91 -17.49 -3.64
C ALA A 119 4.01 -18.03 -4.78
N LEU A 120 2.67 -17.99 -4.60
CA LEU A 120 1.72 -18.46 -5.62
C LEU A 120 1.63 -17.52 -6.81
N LEU A 121 1.38 -16.24 -6.54
CA LEU A 121 1.17 -15.21 -7.56
C LEU A 121 1.97 -13.95 -7.20
N GLY A 122 2.52 -13.28 -8.21
CA GLY A 122 3.16 -11.97 -8.09
C GLY A 122 2.37 -10.88 -8.82
N ILE A 123 3.06 -9.93 -9.45
CA ILE A 123 2.49 -8.73 -10.12
C ILE A 123 1.64 -9.01 -11.38
N GLY A 124 1.35 -10.26 -11.71
CA GLY A 124 0.69 -10.64 -12.96
C GLY A 124 -0.82 -10.90 -12.85
N ILE A 125 -1.45 -10.62 -11.71
CA ILE A 125 -2.88 -10.90 -11.49
C ILE A 125 -3.72 -9.88 -12.24
N THR A 126 -4.70 -10.38 -13.00
CA THR A 126 -5.78 -9.59 -13.59
C THR A 126 -7.09 -10.36 -13.42
N GLY A 127 -8.10 -9.74 -12.81
CA GLY A 127 -9.39 -10.38 -12.54
C GLY A 127 -9.34 -11.39 -11.39
N GLU A 128 -10.35 -12.26 -11.30
CA GLU A 128 -10.44 -13.24 -10.20
C GLU A 128 -9.36 -14.33 -10.29
N VAL A 129 -8.84 -14.72 -9.12
CA VAL A 129 -7.92 -15.86 -9.01
C VAL A 129 -8.60 -17.16 -9.39
N ARG A 130 -7.86 -18.04 -10.09
CA ARG A 130 -8.35 -19.36 -10.49
C ARG A 130 -8.63 -20.23 -9.25
N GLU A 131 -9.57 -21.15 -9.38
CA GLU A 131 -10.03 -22.02 -8.28
C GLU A 131 -8.88 -22.75 -7.56
N GLU A 132 -7.96 -23.33 -8.32
CA GLU A 132 -6.78 -24.03 -7.81
C GLU A 132 -5.91 -23.13 -6.89
N THR A 133 -5.71 -21.88 -7.30
CA THR A 133 -4.95 -20.88 -6.50
C THR A 133 -5.75 -20.39 -5.31
N ARG A 134 -7.06 -20.18 -5.48
CA ARG A 134 -7.99 -19.78 -4.42
C ARG A 134 -8.00 -20.81 -3.29
N GLU A 135 -8.05 -22.10 -3.62
CA GLU A 135 -7.96 -23.17 -2.63
C GLU A 135 -6.68 -23.09 -1.79
N MET A 136 -5.53 -22.81 -2.41
CA MET A 136 -4.27 -22.69 -1.68
C MET A 136 -4.22 -21.43 -0.80
N ILE A 137 -4.74 -20.29 -1.29
CA ILE A 137 -4.90 -19.07 -0.50
C ILE A 137 -5.77 -19.36 0.73
N HIS A 138 -6.91 -20.01 0.50
CA HIS A 138 -7.82 -20.42 1.58
C HIS A 138 -7.11 -21.30 2.62
N LYS A 139 -6.39 -22.32 2.18
CA LYS A 139 -5.65 -23.23 3.06
C LYS A 139 -4.60 -22.50 3.91
N MET A 140 -3.83 -21.56 3.33
CA MET A 140 -2.87 -20.76 4.09
C MET A 140 -3.55 -19.92 5.17
N ASN A 141 -4.64 -19.22 4.82
CA ASN A 141 -5.38 -18.40 5.76
C ASN A 141 -6.04 -19.25 6.88
N GLU A 142 -6.68 -20.37 6.53
CA GLU A 142 -7.30 -21.28 7.51
C GLU A 142 -6.26 -21.98 8.39
N TYR A 143 -5.13 -22.41 7.84
CA TYR A 143 -4.04 -23.00 8.63
C TYR A 143 -3.62 -22.03 9.74
N ARG A 144 -3.43 -20.74 9.42
CA ARG A 144 -3.11 -19.72 10.42
C ARG A 144 -4.23 -19.50 11.44
N ARG A 145 -5.49 -19.43 10.98
CA ARG A 145 -6.67 -19.24 11.85
C ARG A 145 -6.87 -20.38 12.83
N SER A 146 -6.49 -21.61 12.46
CA SER A 146 -6.60 -22.78 13.32
C SER A 146 -5.81 -22.63 14.63
N PHE A 147 -4.69 -21.91 14.62
CA PHE A 147 -3.91 -21.60 15.83
C PHE A 147 -4.56 -20.54 16.72
N GLN A 148 -5.37 -19.64 16.14
CA GLN A 148 -6.08 -18.61 16.89
C GLN A 148 -7.38 -19.15 17.52
N ARG A 149 -8.03 -20.12 16.88
CA ARG A 149 -9.33 -20.69 17.30
C ARG A 149 -9.20 -21.99 18.08
N GLY A 150 -8.02 -22.56 18.16
CA GLY A 150 -7.85 -23.89 18.75
C GLY A 150 -8.53 -25.02 18.00
N SER A 151 -8.81 -24.81 16.69
CA SER A 151 -9.44 -25.85 15.83
C SER A 151 -8.38 -26.76 15.22
N SER A 152 -8.74 -28.05 15.01
CA SER A 152 -7.87 -28.99 14.29
C SER A 152 -7.82 -28.66 12.81
N PHE A 153 -6.62 -28.74 12.23
CA PHE A 153 -6.40 -28.62 10.79
C PHE A 153 -5.50 -29.80 10.37
N GLY A 154 -6.00 -30.71 9.53
CA GLY A 154 -5.23 -31.85 9.04
C GLY A 154 -4.87 -32.91 10.11
N GLY A 155 -5.81 -33.47 10.77
CA GLY A 155 -5.87 -34.85 11.31
C GLY A 155 -5.04 -35.26 12.53
N GLU A 156 -3.87 -34.70 12.89
CA GLU A 156 -3.00 -35.27 13.90
C GLU A 156 -2.79 -34.47 15.22
N ILE A 157 -3.18 -33.21 15.26
CA ILE A 157 -2.97 -32.34 16.44
C ILE A 157 -4.30 -31.79 16.92
N THR A 158 -4.55 -31.95 18.22
CA THR A 158 -5.78 -31.42 18.82
C THR A 158 -5.81 -29.91 18.85
N GLY A 159 -6.99 -29.31 18.71
CA GLY A 159 -7.15 -27.85 18.76
C GLY A 159 -6.60 -27.21 20.03
N ALA A 160 -6.60 -27.93 21.17
CA ALA A 160 -6.05 -27.47 22.44
C ALA A 160 -4.51 -27.36 22.43
N GLU A 161 -3.81 -28.25 21.72
CA GLU A 161 -2.36 -28.18 21.55
C GLU A 161 -1.90 -27.03 20.68
N ARG A 162 -2.71 -26.65 19.68
CA ARG A 162 -2.41 -25.48 18.83
C ARG A 162 -2.57 -24.14 19.53
N LEU A 163 -3.52 -24.02 20.44
CA LEU A 163 -3.71 -22.78 21.24
C LEU A 163 -2.48 -22.39 22.07
N ASN A 164 -1.66 -23.36 22.45
CA ASN A 164 -0.44 -23.13 23.23
C ASN A 164 0.79 -22.84 22.37
N LYS A 165 0.68 -22.91 21.02
CA LYS A 165 1.77 -22.61 20.08
C LYS A 165 1.54 -21.25 19.42
N ALA A 166 2.63 -20.52 19.16
CA ALA A 166 2.57 -19.29 18.41
C ALA A 166 2.09 -19.57 16.98
N ALA A 167 1.12 -18.79 16.49
CA ALA A 167 0.61 -18.91 15.13
C ALA A 167 1.75 -18.80 14.08
N PRO A 168 1.62 -19.52 12.95
CA PRO A 168 2.59 -19.42 11.87
C PRO A 168 2.62 -18.00 11.29
N VAL A 169 3.80 -17.59 10.88
CA VAL A 169 4.02 -16.33 10.17
C VAL A 169 3.82 -16.57 8.67
N ILE A 170 3.01 -15.75 8.01
CA ILE A 170 2.88 -15.77 6.56
C ILE A 170 3.72 -14.64 5.96
N CYS A 171 4.69 -15.02 5.11
CA CYS A 171 5.54 -14.09 4.36
C CYS A 171 5.17 -14.15 2.88
N ALA A 172 4.68 -13.03 2.34
CA ALA A 172 4.42 -12.92 0.92
C ALA A 172 5.68 -12.49 0.15
N VAL A 173 5.89 -13.14 -1.00
CA VAL A 173 6.96 -12.81 -1.96
C VAL A 173 6.40 -11.79 -2.95
N ASP A 174 6.98 -10.63 -2.97
CA ASP A 174 6.64 -9.46 -3.77
C ASP A 174 5.27 -8.84 -3.44
N LEU A 175 4.18 -9.59 -3.54
CA LEU A 175 2.81 -9.20 -3.17
C LEU A 175 2.07 -10.41 -2.56
N PRO A 176 1.13 -10.18 -1.63
CA PRO A 176 0.23 -11.24 -1.21
C PRO A 176 -0.58 -11.76 -2.39
N SER A 177 -0.59 -13.08 -2.56
CA SER A 177 -1.34 -13.71 -3.65
C SER A 177 -2.83 -13.38 -3.54
N GLY A 178 -3.43 -12.97 -4.66
CA GLY A 178 -4.83 -12.54 -4.72
C GLY A 178 -5.06 -11.03 -4.63
N ILE A 179 -4.00 -10.22 -4.57
CA ILE A 179 -4.10 -8.75 -4.59
C ILE A 179 -3.69 -8.22 -5.97
N ASP A 180 -4.55 -7.40 -6.57
CA ASP A 180 -4.24 -6.67 -7.80
C ASP A 180 -3.17 -5.61 -7.55
N THR A 181 -2.10 -5.65 -8.36
CA THR A 181 -0.90 -4.82 -8.19
C THR A 181 -1.18 -3.32 -8.33
N ASP A 182 -2.08 -2.95 -9.24
CA ASP A 182 -2.26 -1.57 -9.69
C ASP A 182 -3.37 -0.85 -8.94
N THR A 183 -4.37 -1.61 -8.46
CA THR A 183 -5.54 -1.07 -7.74
C THR A 183 -5.53 -1.38 -6.25
N GLY A 184 -4.82 -2.41 -5.81
CA GLY A 184 -4.91 -2.93 -4.45
C GLY A 184 -6.19 -3.71 -4.16
N ALA A 185 -7.00 -4.00 -5.16
CA ALA A 185 -8.24 -4.77 -5.00
C ALA A 185 -7.96 -6.23 -4.67
N VAL A 186 -8.88 -6.86 -3.92
CA VAL A 186 -8.87 -8.30 -3.66
C VAL A 186 -9.53 -9.02 -4.84
N CYS A 187 -8.80 -9.91 -5.48
CA CYS A 187 -9.22 -10.68 -6.66
C CYS A 187 -9.97 -11.97 -6.27
N GLY A 188 -11.08 -11.84 -5.56
CA GLY A 188 -11.86 -12.94 -5.00
C GLY A 188 -11.40 -13.31 -3.59
N GLU A 189 -10.25 -13.96 -3.43
CA GLU A 189 -9.62 -14.24 -2.14
C GLU A 189 -8.13 -13.87 -2.18
N ALA A 190 -7.58 -13.42 -1.05
CA ALA A 190 -6.16 -13.05 -0.94
C ALA A 190 -5.52 -13.57 0.34
N VAL A 191 -4.24 -13.82 0.27
CA VAL A 191 -3.41 -14.19 1.43
C VAL A 191 -3.27 -12.99 2.36
N LYS A 192 -3.56 -13.19 3.64
CA LYS A 192 -3.34 -12.19 4.68
C LYS A 192 -1.94 -12.38 5.28
N ALA A 193 -0.95 -11.71 4.72
CA ALA A 193 0.43 -11.82 5.14
C ALA A 193 0.72 -11.04 6.44
N ASP A 194 1.72 -11.50 7.21
CA ASP A 194 2.31 -10.77 8.35
C ASP A 194 3.41 -9.82 7.89
N LEU A 195 4.10 -10.25 6.83
CA LEU A 195 5.09 -9.43 6.15
C LEU A 195 5.09 -9.74 4.66
N THR A 196 5.51 -8.74 3.89
CA THR A 196 5.76 -8.84 2.46
C THR A 196 7.17 -8.37 2.17
N VAL A 197 7.96 -9.15 1.42
CA VAL A 197 9.25 -8.70 0.93
C VAL A 197 9.13 -8.42 -0.56
N THR A 198 9.24 -7.16 -0.92
CA THR A 198 9.09 -6.69 -2.30
C THR A 198 10.41 -6.15 -2.84
N PHE A 199 10.56 -6.16 -4.15
CA PHE A 199 11.83 -5.97 -4.85
C PHE A 199 11.86 -4.65 -5.61
N GLN A 200 12.98 -3.94 -5.49
CA GLN A 200 13.41 -2.74 -6.16
C GLN A 200 12.48 -1.52 -5.93
N TYR A 201 11.19 -1.66 -6.25
CA TYR A 201 10.19 -0.60 -6.14
C TYR A 201 8.96 -1.08 -5.39
N LEU A 202 8.31 -0.16 -4.65
CA LEU A 202 6.98 -0.40 -4.11
C LEU A 202 5.98 -0.51 -5.27
N LYS A 203 5.00 -1.39 -5.14
CA LYS A 203 3.85 -1.45 -6.03
C LYS A 203 2.69 -0.67 -5.43
N LYS A 204 1.75 -0.18 -6.25
CA LYS A 204 0.59 0.59 -5.78
C LYS A 204 -0.19 -0.16 -4.69
N ALA A 205 -0.35 -1.46 -4.82
CA ALA A 205 -1.05 -2.32 -3.86
C ALA A 205 -0.46 -2.31 -2.44
N HIS A 206 0.84 -2.01 -2.28
CA HIS A 206 1.44 -1.87 -0.95
C HIS A 206 0.96 -0.63 -0.18
N LEU A 207 0.36 0.33 -0.87
CA LEU A 207 -0.08 1.62 -0.33
C LEU A 207 -1.60 1.81 -0.42
N LEU A 208 -2.25 1.22 -1.42
CA LEU A 208 -3.69 1.35 -1.67
C LEU A 208 -4.48 0.30 -0.89
N TYR A 209 -5.63 0.71 -0.38
CA TYR A 209 -6.59 -0.18 0.28
C TYR A 209 -7.51 -0.84 -0.76
N PRO A 210 -7.96 -2.09 -0.49
CA PRO A 210 -7.70 -2.92 0.69
C PRO A 210 -6.33 -3.62 0.70
N GLY A 211 -5.59 -3.69 -0.40
CA GLY A 211 -4.34 -4.44 -0.56
C GLY A 211 -3.31 -4.20 0.55
N LYS A 212 -3.17 -2.94 0.98
CA LYS A 212 -2.28 -2.57 2.08
C LYS A 212 -2.53 -3.37 3.37
N GLU A 213 -3.79 -3.69 3.69
CA GLU A 213 -4.13 -4.47 4.90
C GLU A 213 -3.71 -5.93 4.82
N TYR A 214 -3.52 -6.44 3.60
CA TYR A 214 -3.09 -7.81 3.35
C TYR A 214 -1.57 -7.96 3.35
N CYS A 215 -0.82 -6.87 3.10
CA CYS A 215 0.64 -6.90 2.99
C CYS A 215 1.39 -7.08 4.32
N GLY A 216 0.74 -6.82 5.46
CA GLY A 216 1.43 -6.76 6.73
C GLY A 216 2.58 -5.75 6.71
N ARG A 217 3.74 -6.10 7.27
CA ARG A 217 4.92 -5.25 7.23
C ARG A 217 5.69 -5.40 5.93
N VAL A 218 5.75 -4.34 5.12
CA VAL A 218 6.44 -4.35 3.83
C VAL A 218 7.95 -4.07 4.00
N TYR A 219 8.77 -4.93 3.40
CA TYR A 219 10.22 -4.80 3.30
C TYR A 219 10.62 -4.62 1.83
N LEU A 220 11.02 -3.41 1.47
CA LEU A 220 11.60 -3.12 0.15
C LEU A 220 13.07 -3.54 0.13
N ARG A 221 13.48 -4.30 -0.90
CA ARG A 221 14.84 -4.78 -1.10
C ARG A 221 15.34 -4.43 -2.50
N ASP A 222 16.55 -3.91 -2.54
CA ASP A 222 17.28 -3.70 -3.79
C ASP A 222 17.78 -5.05 -4.30
N VAL A 223 17.43 -5.39 -5.53
CA VAL A 223 17.86 -6.61 -6.23
C VAL A 223 18.61 -6.30 -7.51
N GLY A 224 18.89 -5.02 -7.79
CA GLY A 224 19.65 -4.54 -8.93
C GLY A 224 18.85 -4.49 -10.23
N ILE A 225 17.55 -4.23 -10.13
CA ILE A 225 16.72 -3.90 -11.27
C ILE A 225 16.86 -2.40 -11.54
N GLU A 226 17.20 -2.04 -12.77
CA GLU A 226 17.37 -0.66 -13.22
C GLU A 226 16.04 0.02 -13.58
N ASN A 227 16.04 1.33 -13.73
CA ASN A 227 14.83 2.14 -13.84
C ASN A 227 14.26 2.29 -15.27
N TYR A 228 14.44 1.31 -16.13
CA TYR A 228 14.01 1.38 -17.54
C TYR A 228 12.49 1.54 -17.76
N GLY A 229 11.66 1.25 -16.76
CA GLY A 229 10.21 1.43 -16.80
C GLY A 229 9.71 2.69 -16.09
N ILE A 230 10.59 3.51 -15.52
CA ILE A 230 10.23 4.73 -14.78
C ILE A 230 10.10 5.90 -15.76
N CYS A 231 8.99 6.64 -15.67
CA CYS A 231 8.72 7.82 -16.47
C CYS A 231 8.25 9.00 -15.56
N ALA A 232 7.94 10.14 -16.17
CA ALA A 232 7.53 11.33 -15.43
C ALA A 232 6.20 11.14 -14.68
N GLU A 233 5.32 10.28 -15.19
CA GLU A 233 4.01 9.97 -14.63
C GLU A 233 4.06 8.89 -13.55
N THR A 234 5.20 8.22 -13.36
CA THR A 234 5.34 7.18 -12.33
C THR A 234 5.14 7.79 -10.95
N ALA A 235 4.22 7.20 -10.18
CA ALA A 235 3.93 7.65 -8.83
C ALA A 235 5.16 7.46 -7.90
N PHE A 236 5.25 8.28 -6.88
CA PHE A 236 6.33 8.19 -5.90
C PHE A 236 5.85 8.58 -4.50
N THR A 237 6.64 8.25 -3.50
CA THR A 237 6.46 8.71 -2.11
C THR A 237 7.75 9.34 -1.60
N TYR A 238 7.59 10.32 -0.73
CA TYR A 238 8.73 10.95 -0.05
C TYR A 238 9.06 10.22 1.24
N GLU A 239 10.34 10.12 1.54
CA GLU A 239 10.80 9.80 2.88
C GLU A 239 10.74 11.03 3.79
N LYS A 240 10.69 10.80 5.11
CA LYS A 240 10.55 11.89 6.10
C LYS A 240 11.57 13.01 5.92
N GLU A 241 12.82 12.66 5.63
CA GLU A 241 13.90 13.65 5.47
C GLU A 241 13.75 14.44 4.17
N GLU A 242 13.31 13.81 3.11
CA GLU A 242 13.01 14.46 1.84
C GLU A 242 11.80 15.40 1.98
N ALA A 243 10.75 14.96 2.67
CA ALA A 243 9.56 15.78 2.93
C ALA A 243 9.90 17.06 3.69
N LYS A 244 10.84 17.02 4.63
CA LYS A 244 11.31 18.22 5.33
C LYS A 244 11.92 19.25 4.38
N ASN A 245 12.64 18.79 3.34
CA ASN A 245 13.30 19.69 2.38
C ASN A 245 12.30 20.36 1.42
N LEU A 246 11.07 19.82 1.33
CA LEU A 246 9.98 20.41 0.54
C LEU A 246 9.29 21.56 1.28
N LEU A 247 9.41 21.63 2.61
CA LEU A 247 8.80 22.69 3.37
C LEU A 247 9.50 24.02 3.09
N PRO A 248 8.75 25.08 2.73
CA PRO A 248 9.35 26.39 2.46
C PRO A 248 10.00 26.95 3.73
N GLN A 249 11.22 27.43 3.58
CA GLN A 249 11.93 28.09 4.68
C GLN A 249 11.34 29.47 4.94
N ARG A 250 10.90 29.72 6.16
CA ARG A 250 10.38 31.03 6.55
C ARG A 250 11.54 32.03 6.69
N LYS A 251 11.44 33.16 5.97
CA LYS A 251 12.39 34.25 6.14
C LYS A 251 12.16 34.94 7.48
N THR A 252 13.23 35.23 8.23
CA THR A 252 13.16 35.92 9.52
C THR A 252 12.61 37.34 9.43
N SER A 253 12.76 37.99 8.26
CA SER A 253 12.21 39.31 7.96
C SER A 253 10.77 39.28 7.41
N GLY A 254 10.13 38.10 7.36
CA GLY A 254 8.77 37.95 6.85
C GLY A 254 7.71 38.49 7.82
N HIS A 255 6.61 38.96 7.27
CA HIS A 255 5.41 39.37 8.01
C HIS A 255 4.18 38.54 7.53
N LYS A 256 3.06 38.67 8.24
CA LYS A 256 1.84 37.87 7.92
C LYS A 256 1.43 37.92 6.45
N GLY A 257 1.61 39.03 5.75
CA GLY A 257 1.26 39.17 4.33
C GLY A 257 2.19 38.42 3.38
N THR A 258 3.42 38.02 3.82
CA THR A 258 4.37 37.27 2.98
C THR A 258 4.18 35.76 3.04
N PHE A 259 3.34 35.27 3.95
CA PHE A 259 3.13 33.84 4.16
C PHE A 259 1.80 33.34 3.60
N GLY A 260 1.21 34.12 2.69
CA GLY A 260 0.00 33.76 1.97
C GLY A 260 -1.29 34.00 2.74
N LYS A 261 -2.38 34.03 1.99
CA LYS A 261 -3.74 34.29 2.44
C LYS A 261 -4.63 33.15 1.97
N VAL A 262 -5.38 32.58 2.88
CA VAL A 262 -6.32 31.49 2.55
C VAL A 262 -7.73 31.94 2.78
N LEU A 263 -8.61 31.68 1.80
CA LEU A 263 -10.05 31.66 1.98
C LEU A 263 -10.47 30.19 2.22
N LEU A 264 -11.06 29.94 3.38
CA LEU A 264 -11.60 28.63 3.76
C LEU A 264 -13.13 28.68 3.73
N TYR A 265 -13.76 27.88 2.90
CA TYR A 265 -15.19 27.62 2.94
C TYR A 265 -15.45 26.28 3.62
N ALA A 266 -15.88 26.30 4.88
CA ALA A 266 -16.06 25.11 5.70
C ALA A 266 -17.10 25.32 6.81
N GLY A 267 -17.75 24.23 7.20
CA GLY A 267 -18.72 24.19 8.30
C GLY A 267 -20.09 24.71 7.93
N SER A 268 -21.09 23.96 8.36
CA SER A 268 -22.50 24.34 8.37
C SER A 268 -22.99 24.50 9.79
N ARG A 269 -24.27 24.79 9.96
CA ARG A 269 -24.93 24.90 11.27
C ARG A 269 -24.74 23.65 12.13
N GLU A 270 -24.78 22.48 11.49
CA GLU A 270 -24.66 21.19 12.18
C GLU A 270 -23.20 20.72 12.33
N MET A 271 -22.30 21.26 11.52
CA MET A 271 -20.89 20.84 11.44
C MET A 271 -19.91 21.98 11.74
N SER A 272 -20.21 22.78 12.76
CA SER A 272 -19.35 23.88 13.24
C SER A 272 -17.93 23.45 13.59
N GLY A 273 -17.77 22.23 14.10
CA GLY A 273 -16.48 21.63 14.41
C GLY A 273 -15.57 21.46 13.19
N ALA A 274 -16.14 21.19 12.03
CA ALA A 274 -15.37 21.07 10.78
C ALA A 274 -14.71 22.40 10.42
N ALA A 275 -15.44 23.52 10.48
CA ALA A 275 -14.89 24.86 10.26
C ALA A 275 -13.72 25.15 11.21
N LEU A 276 -13.88 24.84 12.50
CA LEU A 276 -12.84 25.08 13.51
C LEU A 276 -11.59 24.23 13.27
N LEU A 277 -11.77 22.93 13.04
CA LEU A 277 -10.64 22.00 12.80
C LEU A 277 -9.86 22.36 11.55
N CYS A 278 -10.55 22.67 10.44
CA CYS A 278 -9.91 23.08 9.21
C CYS A 278 -9.21 24.43 9.35
N ALA A 279 -9.87 25.41 9.96
CA ALA A 279 -9.27 26.72 10.21
C ALA A 279 -7.99 26.61 11.04
N ARG A 280 -8.00 25.77 12.06
CA ARG A 280 -6.82 25.49 12.90
C ARG A 280 -5.70 24.79 12.10
N ALA A 281 -6.06 23.82 11.28
CA ALA A 281 -5.10 23.12 10.41
C ALA A 281 -4.43 24.08 9.41
N VAL A 282 -5.20 24.96 8.78
CA VAL A 282 -4.70 26.00 7.87
C VAL A 282 -3.72 26.93 8.58
N LEU A 283 -4.04 27.43 9.77
CA LEU A 283 -3.11 28.27 10.55
C LEU A 283 -1.84 27.50 10.96
N CYS A 284 -1.98 26.24 11.37
CA CYS A 284 -0.85 25.38 11.73
C CYS A 284 0.05 25.03 10.50
N SER A 285 -0.47 25.08 9.27
CA SER A 285 0.35 24.91 8.08
C SER A 285 1.33 26.05 7.82
N GLY A 286 1.18 27.17 8.55
CA GLY A 286 2.08 28.31 8.49
C GLY A 286 1.60 29.46 7.60
N VAL A 287 0.34 29.47 7.19
CA VAL A 287 -0.24 30.59 6.46
C VAL A 287 -0.19 31.88 7.27
N GLY A 288 -0.06 33.00 6.58
CA GLY A 288 0.02 34.32 7.21
C GLY A 288 -1.34 34.88 7.63
N MET A 289 -2.38 34.66 6.87
CA MET A 289 -3.74 35.16 7.12
C MET A 289 -4.78 34.16 6.64
N LEU A 290 -5.86 34.02 7.41
CA LEU A 290 -7.00 33.15 7.12
C LEU A 290 -8.31 33.93 7.21
N LYS A 291 -9.17 33.79 6.20
CA LYS A 291 -10.60 34.11 6.28
C LYS A 291 -11.42 32.84 6.18
N VAL A 292 -12.44 32.73 7.02
CA VAL A 292 -13.35 31.58 7.04
C VAL A 292 -14.73 32.03 6.60
N LEU A 293 -15.19 31.48 5.47
CA LEU A 293 -16.56 31.57 4.98
C LEU A 293 -17.32 30.38 5.59
N THR A 294 -18.30 30.64 6.40
CA THR A 294 -19.10 29.66 7.13
C THR A 294 -20.43 30.28 7.53
N GLU A 295 -21.37 29.48 7.96
CA GLU A 295 -22.64 29.98 8.48
C GLU A 295 -22.46 30.90 9.68
N GLU A 296 -23.35 31.89 9.80
CA GLU A 296 -23.30 32.93 10.86
C GLU A 296 -23.29 32.31 12.27
N THR A 297 -23.99 31.20 12.44
CA THR A 297 -24.04 30.47 13.73
C THR A 297 -22.66 30.07 14.24
N ASN A 298 -21.68 29.90 13.37
CA ASN A 298 -20.32 29.47 13.67
C ASN A 298 -19.39 30.66 14.05
N HIS A 299 -19.80 31.90 13.77
CA HIS A 299 -18.94 33.08 13.95
C HIS A 299 -18.51 33.26 15.41
N THR A 300 -19.41 33.07 16.35
CA THR A 300 -19.10 33.21 17.78
C THR A 300 -18.09 32.16 18.23
N LEU A 301 -18.26 30.91 17.79
CA LEU A 301 -17.32 29.81 18.06
C LEU A 301 -15.92 30.14 17.54
N LEU A 302 -15.81 30.53 16.28
CA LEU A 302 -14.52 30.85 15.67
C LEU A 302 -13.84 32.04 16.35
N ARG A 303 -14.55 33.12 16.63
CA ARG A 303 -14.00 34.31 17.32
C ARG A 303 -13.53 33.99 18.76
N THR A 304 -14.17 33.05 19.41
CA THR A 304 -13.84 32.66 20.80
C THR A 304 -12.65 31.70 20.83
N VAL A 305 -12.61 30.70 19.94
CA VAL A 305 -11.63 29.59 20.00
C VAL A 305 -10.43 29.85 19.12
N LEU A 306 -10.59 30.64 18.05
CA LEU A 306 -9.55 30.90 17.05
C LEU A 306 -9.57 32.37 16.62
N PRO A 307 -9.25 33.30 17.52
CA PRO A 307 -9.33 34.74 17.25
C PRO A 307 -8.40 35.23 16.15
N GLU A 308 -7.42 34.44 15.73
CA GLU A 308 -6.54 34.75 14.62
C GLU A 308 -7.22 34.58 13.24
N ALA A 309 -8.30 33.82 13.16
CA ALA A 309 -9.08 33.66 11.95
C ALA A 309 -10.08 34.82 11.78
N MET A 310 -10.08 35.42 10.60
CA MET A 310 -11.06 36.41 10.21
C MET A 310 -12.32 35.74 9.66
N ILE A 311 -13.48 36.34 9.84
CA ILE A 311 -14.72 35.89 9.21
C ILE A 311 -14.82 36.49 7.81
N ALA A 312 -15.09 35.66 6.82
CA ALA A 312 -15.44 36.08 5.47
C ALA A 312 -16.91 36.48 5.41
N THR A 313 -17.21 37.60 4.77
CA THR A 313 -18.58 38.17 4.69
C THR A 313 -19.05 38.44 3.26
N ASP A 314 -18.13 38.46 2.30
CA ASP A 314 -18.41 38.70 0.89
C ASP A 314 -17.58 37.68 0.08
N PRO A 315 -18.18 36.56 -0.39
CA PRO A 315 -17.43 35.50 -1.04
C PRO A 315 -16.58 35.97 -2.22
N VAL A 316 -17.07 36.96 -3.02
CA VAL A 316 -16.36 37.46 -4.19
C VAL A 316 -15.13 38.27 -3.80
N LYS A 317 -15.30 39.27 -2.92
CA LYS A 317 -14.18 40.09 -2.46
C LYS A 317 -13.17 39.30 -1.62
N ASP A 318 -13.67 38.33 -0.86
CA ASP A 318 -12.80 37.48 -0.03
C ASP A 318 -12.00 36.50 -0.89
N LEU A 319 -12.56 36.07 -2.03
CA LEU A 319 -11.83 35.30 -3.04
C LEU A 319 -10.74 36.12 -3.73
N GLU A 320 -11.03 37.36 -4.12
CA GLU A 320 -10.04 38.30 -4.72
C GLU A 320 -8.90 38.63 -3.73
N TRP A 321 -9.18 38.60 -2.44
CA TRP A 321 -8.18 38.84 -1.40
C TRP A 321 -7.25 37.64 -1.19
N ALA A 322 -7.70 36.40 -1.47
CA ALA A 322 -7.01 35.18 -1.16
C ALA A 322 -5.92 34.82 -2.19
N ASP A 323 -4.94 34.05 -1.80
CA ASP A 323 -3.95 33.41 -2.65
C ASP A 323 -4.28 31.92 -2.91
N VAL A 324 -5.08 31.30 -2.01
CA VAL A 324 -5.51 29.90 -2.07
C VAL A 324 -6.96 29.79 -1.60
N LEU A 325 -7.76 28.98 -2.27
CA LEU A 325 -9.09 28.55 -1.83
C LEU A 325 -9.03 27.15 -1.22
N VAL A 326 -9.65 26.94 -0.06
CA VAL A 326 -9.90 25.63 0.54
C VAL A 326 -11.41 25.51 0.75
N ALA A 327 -12.06 24.47 0.24
CA ALA A 327 -13.50 24.33 0.35
C ALA A 327 -13.93 22.88 0.56
N GLY A 328 -15.00 22.69 1.36
CA GLY A 328 -15.72 21.43 1.45
C GLY A 328 -15.99 20.88 2.83
N PRO A 329 -15.03 20.86 3.75
CA PRO A 329 -15.26 20.17 5.03
C PRO A 329 -16.46 20.70 5.80
N GLY A 330 -17.51 19.89 5.89
CA GLY A 330 -18.71 20.17 6.68
C GLY A 330 -19.61 21.28 6.16
N ILE A 331 -19.53 21.62 4.87
CA ILE A 331 -20.45 22.61 4.26
C ILE A 331 -21.85 22.05 4.05
N GLY A 332 -22.00 20.72 4.10
CA GLY A 332 -23.23 20.02 3.74
C GLY A 332 -23.46 19.92 2.23
N THR A 333 -24.59 19.30 1.87
CA THR A 333 -24.98 19.06 0.47
C THR A 333 -26.28 19.82 0.10
N SER A 334 -26.59 20.93 0.79
CA SER A 334 -27.75 21.76 0.47
C SER A 334 -27.54 22.52 -0.85
N GLU A 335 -28.64 22.95 -1.47
CA GLU A 335 -28.58 23.74 -2.71
C GLU A 335 -27.81 25.06 -2.50
N GLU A 336 -27.94 25.69 -1.33
CA GLU A 336 -27.21 26.89 -0.97
C GLU A 336 -25.69 26.64 -0.91
N ALA A 337 -25.28 25.50 -0.32
CA ALA A 337 -23.88 25.10 -0.28
C ALA A 337 -23.34 24.85 -1.70
N LYS A 338 -24.13 24.19 -2.55
CA LYS A 338 -23.81 23.93 -3.94
C LYS A 338 -23.64 25.22 -4.75
N GLU A 339 -24.60 26.15 -4.65
CA GLU A 339 -24.54 27.44 -5.30
C GLU A 339 -23.31 28.25 -4.89
N THR A 340 -23.03 28.30 -3.58
CA THR A 340 -21.85 29.00 -3.04
C THR A 340 -20.55 28.38 -3.54
N LEU A 341 -20.42 27.05 -3.46
CA LEU A 341 -19.24 26.33 -3.94
C LEU A 341 -19.02 26.56 -5.44
N THR A 342 -20.07 26.37 -6.25
CA THR A 342 -20.02 26.54 -7.71
C THR A 342 -19.66 27.98 -8.07
N GLY A 343 -20.24 28.97 -7.36
CA GLY A 343 -19.91 30.38 -7.53
C GLY A 343 -18.45 30.71 -7.28
N LEU A 344 -17.88 30.14 -6.18
CA LEU A 344 -16.46 30.28 -5.87
C LEU A 344 -15.58 29.62 -6.93
N LEU A 345 -15.89 28.41 -7.38
CA LEU A 345 -15.08 27.67 -8.35
C LEU A 345 -15.12 28.27 -9.75
N ARG A 346 -16.27 28.78 -10.21
CA ARG A 346 -16.41 29.44 -11.53
C ARG A 346 -15.64 30.75 -11.62
N THR A 347 -15.48 31.45 -10.51
CA THR A 347 -14.79 32.75 -10.48
C THR A 347 -13.33 32.64 -10.02
N SER A 348 -12.93 31.50 -9.46
CA SER A 348 -11.58 31.30 -8.93
C SER A 348 -10.58 30.87 -9.99
N TYR A 349 -9.45 31.57 -10.04
CA TYR A 349 -8.22 31.14 -10.74
C TYR A 349 -7.12 30.73 -9.73
N LEU A 350 -7.47 30.60 -8.47
CA LEU A 350 -6.54 30.31 -7.40
C LEU A 350 -6.22 28.81 -7.33
N PRO A 351 -5.03 28.42 -6.85
CA PRO A 351 -4.82 27.06 -6.36
C PRO A 351 -5.92 26.68 -5.35
N THR A 352 -6.58 25.56 -5.59
CA THR A 352 -7.77 25.18 -4.83
C THR A 352 -7.59 23.77 -4.22
N VAL A 353 -7.95 23.62 -2.95
CA VAL A 353 -8.03 22.34 -2.24
C VAL A 353 -9.51 22.05 -1.99
N LEU A 354 -9.98 20.91 -2.50
CA LEU A 354 -11.36 20.45 -2.33
C LEU A 354 -11.36 19.15 -1.51
N ASP A 355 -12.29 19.05 -0.56
CA ASP A 355 -12.42 17.86 0.30
C ASP A 355 -13.89 17.64 0.71
N ALA A 356 -14.19 16.44 1.18
CA ALA A 356 -15.47 16.08 1.79
C ALA A 356 -16.69 16.50 0.94
N ASP A 357 -17.58 17.34 1.49
CA ASP A 357 -18.85 17.71 0.84
C ASP A 357 -18.65 18.46 -0.49
N ALA A 358 -17.53 19.15 -0.69
CA ALA A 358 -17.23 19.74 -2.00
C ALA A 358 -17.04 18.67 -3.07
N LEU A 359 -16.38 17.57 -2.75
CA LEU A 359 -16.20 16.44 -3.67
C LEU A 359 -17.53 15.73 -3.93
N ASN A 360 -18.37 15.58 -2.88
CA ASN A 360 -19.70 14.99 -3.02
C ASN A 360 -20.58 15.83 -3.96
N LEU A 361 -20.62 17.14 -3.74
CA LEU A 361 -21.40 18.06 -4.58
C LEU A 361 -20.94 18.08 -6.05
N LEU A 362 -19.62 18.04 -6.28
CA LEU A 362 -19.06 17.98 -7.64
C LEU A 362 -19.30 16.62 -8.32
N ALA A 363 -19.36 15.53 -7.56
CA ALA A 363 -19.67 14.21 -8.11
C ALA A 363 -21.13 14.10 -8.59
N GLU A 364 -22.05 14.87 -8.00
CA GLU A 364 -23.46 14.94 -8.42
C GLU A 364 -23.67 15.87 -9.64
N ASP A 365 -22.75 16.80 -9.88
CA ASP A 365 -22.80 17.78 -10.95
C ASP A 365 -21.96 17.28 -12.13
N GLN A 366 -22.58 16.50 -13.04
CA GLN A 366 -21.92 15.94 -14.23
C GLN A 366 -21.84 16.90 -15.43
N GLU A 367 -22.18 18.16 -15.25
CA GLU A 367 -22.01 19.25 -16.20
C GLU A 367 -20.81 20.14 -15.80
#